data_a22dbce56dce6b2781014fa7bfc733d5
#
_entry.id   a22dbce56dce6b2781014fa7bfc733d5
#
_cell.length_a   1.000
_cell.length_b   1.000
_cell.length_c   1.000
_cell.angle_alpha   90.00
_cell.angle_beta   90.00
_cell.angle_gamma   90.00
#
_symmetry.space_group_name_H-M   'P 1'
#
loop_
_entity.id
_entity.type
_entity.pdbx_description
1 polymer ?
#
loop_
_entity_poly.entity_id
_entity_poly.type
_entity_poly.pdbx_seq_one_letter_code
_entity_poly.pdbx_strand_id
1 'polypeptide(L)'
;FHPGLNIFLGQNAQGKTNILESIYFLALTRSHRTRNDRDLIYFESTDFKVSGQLQRETGPLPLEISLTPKGRITKVNHLKQAKLSNYIGHMNVVLFAPEDLQLIKGSPAGRRKFIDIELGQMKPLYLSDLSQYNHVLKQRNSYLKNSEKIDATFLEVLDSQLASFGSRVIHHRLE
;
A
#
# COMPACT_ATOMS: atom_id res chain seq x y z
N PHE A 1 -22.63 2.78 -5.07
CA PHE A 1 -22.29 2.56 -6.48
C PHE A 1 -23.12 1.43 -7.03
N HIS A 2 -23.49 1.53 -8.32
CA HIS A 2 -24.18 0.48 -9.03
C HIS A 2 -23.19 -0.64 -9.41
N PRO A 3 -23.58 -1.93 -9.33
CA PRO A 3 -22.78 -2.99 -9.93
C PRO A 3 -22.62 -2.76 -11.44
N GLY A 4 -21.40 -2.69 -11.94
CA GLY A 4 -21.09 -2.39 -13.33
C GLY A 4 -20.62 -0.94 -13.54
N LEU A 5 -21.05 -0.30 -14.61
CA LEU A 5 -20.55 1.01 -15.02
C LEU A 5 -21.12 2.14 -14.16
N ASN A 6 -20.23 2.96 -13.59
CA ASN A 6 -20.55 4.21 -12.91
C ASN A 6 -19.81 5.36 -13.60
N ILE A 7 -20.51 6.40 -14.02
CA ILE A 7 -19.95 7.54 -14.75
C ILE A 7 -20.11 8.80 -13.91
N PHE A 8 -19.01 9.50 -13.63
CA PHE A 8 -19.00 10.78 -12.93
C PHE A 8 -18.84 11.93 -13.91
N LEU A 9 -19.91 12.70 -14.12
CA LEU A 9 -19.93 13.86 -14.99
C LEU A 9 -19.96 15.16 -14.16
N GLY A 10 -19.36 16.21 -14.66
CA GLY A 10 -19.35 17.54 -14.04
C GLY A 10 -18.15 18.37 -14.47
N GLN A 11 -18.14 19.65 -14.09
CA GLN A 11 -17.06 20.57 -14.38
C GLN A 11 -15.76 20.20 -13.66
N ASN A 12 -14.64 20.78 -14.06
CA ASN A 12 -13.37 20.59 -13.37
C ASN A 12 -13.44 21.13 -11.93
N ALA A 13 -12.59 20.62 -11.07
CA ALA A 13 -12.53 20.95 -9.64
C ALA A 13 -13.79 20.57 -8.80
N GLN A 14 -14.71 19.76 -9.32
CA GLN A 14 -15.92 19.30 -8.61
C GLN A 14 -15.70 18.02 -7.77
N GLY A 15 -14.46 17.58 -7.60
CA GLY A 15 -14.14 16.44 -6.76
C GLY A 15 -14.28 15.05 -7.41
N LYS A 16 -14.54 14.94 -8.73
CA LYS A 16 -14.64 13.64 -9.43
C LYS A 16 -13.44 12.73 -9.18
N THR A 17 -12.24 13.29 -9.34
CA THR A 17 -11.00 12.55 -9.09
C THR A 17 -10.83 12.19 -7.61
N ASN A 18 -11.31 13.03 -6.70
CA ASN A 18 -11.24 12.74 -5.25
C ASN A 18 -12.11 11.53 -4.87
N ILE A 19 -13.23 11.31 -5.57
CA ILE A 19 -14.05 10.09 -5.38
C ILE A 19 -13.25 8.85 -5.80
N LEU A 20 -12.62 8.85 -6.98
CA LEU A 20 -11.77 7.75 -7.43
C LEU A 20 -10.56 7.54 -6.50
N GLU A 21 -9.93 8.62 -6.07
CA GLU A 21 -8.83 8.59 -5.11
C GLU A 21 -9.27 8.00 -3.76
N SER A 22 -10.47 8.31 -3.28
CA SER A 22 -11.00 7.76 -2.02
C SER A 22 -11.23 6.24 -2.12
N ILE A 23 -11.71 5.74 -3.26
CA ILE A 23 -11.88 4.31 -3.52
C ILE A 23 -10.51 3.62 -3.53
N TYR A 24 -9.55 4.18 -4.26
CA TYR A 24 -8.18 3.68 -4.31
C TYR A 24 -7.51 3.69 -2.93
N PHE A 25 -7.70 4.79 -2.18
CA PHE A 25 -7.19 4.92 -0.82
C PHE A 25 -7.81 3.89 0.13
N LEU A 26 -9.12 3.66 0.01
CA LEU A 26 -9.84 2.65 0.81
C LEU A 26 -9.33 1.23 0.53
N ALA A 27 -8.94 0.92 -0.70
CA ALA A 27 -8.39 -0.39 -1.05
C ALA A 27 -6.94 -0.57 -0.60
N LEU A 28 -6.09 0.43 -0.85
CA LEU A 28 -4.64 0.31 -0.79
C LEU A 28 -3.98 1.12 0.33
N THR A 29 -4.77 1.87 1.10
CA THR A 29 -4.30 2.73 2.18
C THR A 29 -3.28 3.79 1.76
N ARG A 30 -3.26 4.16 0.48
CA ARG A 30 -2.37 5.17 -0.09
C ARG A 30 -3.06 5.95 -1.21
N SER A 31 -2.66 7.18 -1.43
CA SER A 31 -3.03 7.94 -2.62
C SER A 31 -2.19 7.48 -3.83
N HIS A 32 -2.78 7.56 -5.03
CA HIS A 32 -2.06 7.44 -6.29
C HIS A 32 -1.39 8.74 -6.72
N ARG A 33 -1.87 9.90 -6.20
CA ARG A 33 -1.43 11.25 -6.58
C ARG A 33 -0.32 11.80 -5.68
N THR A 34 -0.36 11.53 -4.37
CA THR A 34 0.63 12.05 -3.42
C THR A 34 1.28 10.92 -2.62
N ARG A 35 2.51 11.17 -2.18
CA ARG A 35 3.24 10.31 -1.24
C ARG A 35 3.09 10.77 0.21
N ASN A 36 2.60 12.00 0.40
CA ASN A 36 2.43 12.59 1.71
C ASN A 36 0.95 12.52 2.11
N ASP A 37 0.63 11.69 3.08
CA ASP A 37 -0.75 11.51 3.55
C ASP A 37 -1.38 12.80 4.11
N ARG A 38 -0.55 13.77 4.54
CA ARG A 38 -1.05 15.06 5.04
C ARG A 38 -1.74 15.90 3.95
N ASP A 39 -1.38 15.67 2.69
CA ASP A 39 -2.00 16.37 1.55
C ASP A 39 -3.46 15.94 1.34
N LEU A 40 -3.89 14.86 1.99
CA LEU A 40 -5.26 14.35 1.96
C LEU A 40 -6.15 14.96 3.06
N ILE A 41 -5.55 15.66 4.03
CA ILE A 41 -6.27 16.28 5.14
C ILE A 41 -6.71 17.68 4.70
N TYR A 42 -7.98 18.01 4.93
CA TYR A 42 -8.49 19.36 4.66
C TYR A 42 -7.76 20.40 5.52
N PHE A 43 -7.55 21.61 4.99
CA PHE A 43 -6.68 22.64 5.59
C PHE A 43 -7.01 22.99 7.05
N GLU A 44 -8.30 22.92 7.43
CA GLU A 44 -8.76 23.28 8.78
C GLU A 44 -8.95 22.03 9.68
N SER A 45 -8.54 20.84 9.19
CA SER A 45 -8.68 19.58 9.93
C SER A 45 -7.33 19.03 10.37
N THR A 46 -7.36 18.24 11.44
CA THR A 46 -6.20 17.49 11.94
C THR A 46 -6.20 16.04 11.51
N ASP A 47 -7.33 15.58 11.00
CA ASP A 47 -7.54 14.19 10.62
C ASP A 47 -8.46 14.07 9.40
N PHE A 48 -8.46 12.92 8.79
CA PHE A 48 -9.45 12.57 7.78
C PHE A 48 -9.85 11.10 7.90
N LYS A 49 -11.04 10.79 7.37
CA LYS A 49 -11.59 9.44 7.38
C LYS A 49 -12.20 9.10 6.03
N VAL A 50 -11.88 7.91 5.53
CA VAL A 50 -12.56 7.29 4.41
C VAL A 50 -13.20 6.00 4.88
N SER A 51 -14.46 5.79 4.55
CA SER A 51 -15.19 4.56 4.87
C SER A 51 -16.05 4.14 3.70
N GLY A 52 -16.23 2.85 3.54
CA GLY A 52 -17.09 2.25 2.53
C GLY A 52 -17.56 0.88 2.98
N GLN A 53 -18.60 0.39 2.31
CA GLN A 53 -19.16 -0.93 2.54
C GLN A 53 -19.07 -1.74 1.26
N LEU A 54 -18.37 -2.86 1.33
CA LEU A 54 -18.30 -3.82 0.22
C LEU A 54 -19.47 -4.78 0.35
N GLN A 55 -20.17 -5.02 -0.75
CA GLN A 55 -21.16 -6.08 -0.83
C GLN A 55 -20.47 -7.36 -1.29
N ARG A 56 -20.49 -8.39 -0.49
CA ARG A 56 -19.93 -9.72 -0.76
C ARG A 56 -21.04 -10.77 -0.72
N GLU A 57 -20.80 -11.94 -1.26
CA GLU A 57 -21.72 -13.10 -1.14
C GLU A 57 -22.00 -13.47 0.31
N THR A 58 -21.01 -13.32 1.18
CA THR A 58 -21.10 -13.58 2.62
C THR A 58 -21.76 -12.44 3.41
N GLY A 59 -22.20 -11.37 2.73
CA GLY A 59 -22.81 -10.18 3.34
C GLY A 59 -21.94 -8.93 3.26
N PRO A 60 -22.43 -7.81 3.84
CA PRO A 60 -21.73 -6.53 3.79
C PRO A 60 -20.46 -6.55 4.63
N LEU A 61 -19.38 -6.00 4.09
CA LEU A 61 -18.10 -5.84 4.76
C LEU A 61 -17.74 -4.36 4.84
N PRO A 62 -17.89 -3.70 6.00
CA PRO A 62 -17.45 -2.32 6.18
C PRO A 62 -15.92 -2.24 6.27
N LEU A 63 -15.36 -1.29 5.51
CA LEU A 63 -13.95 -0.91 5.56
C LEU A 63 -13.84 0.55 6.01
N GLU A 64 -12.84 0.83 6.83
CA GLU A 64 -12.57 2.18 7.33
C GLU A 64 -11.07 2.44 7.41
N ILE A 65 -10.67 3.62 6.97
CA ILE A 65 -9.32 4.15 7.17
C ILE A 65 -9.45 5.55 7.77
N SER A 66 -8.76 5.77 8.87
CA SER A 66 -8.62 7.08 9.47
C SER A 66 -7.15 7.46 9.57
N LEU A 67 -6.83 8.70 9.24
CA LEU A 67 -5.53 9.29 9.46
C LEU A 67 -5.67 10.34 10.56
N THR A 68 -4.89 10.20 11.61
CA THR A 68 -4.88 11.08 12.78
C THR A 68 -3.47 11.54 13.07
N PRO A 69 -3.25 12.55 13.95
CA PRO A 69 -1.91 12.93 14.39
C PRO A 69 -1.11 11.76 15.02
N LYS A 70 -1.80 10.75 15.55
CA LYS A 70 -1.21 9.52 16.12
C LYS A 70 -0.88 8.46 15.08
N GLY A 71 -1.23 8.69 13.81
CA GLY A 71 -0.98 7.78 12.70
C GLY A 71 -2.25 7.23 12.06
N ARG A 72 -2.04 6.25 11.20
CA ARG A 72 -3.10 5.60 10.41
C ARG A 72 -3.76 4.48 11.20
N ILE A 73 -5.09 4.43 11.15
CA ILE A 73 -5.91 3.37 11.74
C ILE A 73 -6.73 2.75 10.61
N THR A 74 -6.64 1.44 10.44
CA THR A 74 -7.46 0.68 9.49
C THR A 74 -8.38 -0.27 10.23
N LYS A 75 -9.62 -0.40 9.77
CA LYS A 75 -10.60 -1.32 10.33
C LYS A 75 -11.27 -2.13 9.23
N VAL A 76 -11.46 -3.40 9.50
CA VAL A 76 -12.24 -4.35 8.70
C VAL A 76 -13.36 -4.87 9.59
N ASN A 77 -14.60 -4.76 9.14
CA ASN A 77 -15.77 -5.13 9.93
C ASN A 77 -15.73 -4.53 11.33
N HIS A 78 -15.44 -3.21 11.42
CA HIS A 78 -15.29 -2.42 12.65
C HIS A 78 -14.09 -2.81 13.54
N LEU A 79 -13.37 -3.89 13.23
CA LEU A 79 -12.23 -4.36 14.02
C LEU A 79 -10.94 -3.72 13.51
N LYS A 80 -10.20 -3.08 14.42
CA LYS A 80 -8.90 -2.45 14.12
C LYS A 80 -7.88 -3.52 13.70
N GLN A 81 -7.17 -3.26 12.61
CA GLN A 81 -6.12 -4.12 12.11
C GLN A 81 -4.77 -3.72 12.67
N ALA A 82 -4.02 -4.70 13.18
CA ALA A 82 -2.68 -4.47 13.76
C ALA A 82 -1.62 -4.21 12.67
N LYS A 83 -1.81 -4.80 11.48
CA LYS A 83 -0.89 -4.68 10.34
C LYS A 83 -1.66 -4.32 9.09
N LEU A 84 -1.05 -3.52 8.21
CA LEU A 84 -1.64 -3.18 6.91
C LEU A 84 -1.83 -4.40 6.01
N SER A 85 -0.97 -5.41 6.11
CA SER A 85 -1.12 -6.68 5.39
C SER A 85 -2.40 -7.43 5.74
N ASN A 86 -3.01 -7.16 6.91
CA ASN A 86 -4.28 -7.75 7.30
C ASN A 86 -5.47 -6.95 6.75
N TYR A 87 -5.24 -5.75 6.25
CA TYR A 87 -6.27 -4.89 5.66
C TYR A 87 -6.29 -4.97 4.14
N ILE A 88 -5.11 -4.94 3.50
CA ILE A 88 -4.97 -4.99 2.05
C ILE A 88 -5.42 -6.36 1.54
N GLY A 89 -6.10 -6.39 0.38
CA GLY A 89 -6.67 -7.60 -0.21
C GLY A 89 -8.14 -7.87 0.14
N HIS A 90 -8.73 -7.11 1.09
CA HIS A 90 -10.18 -7.17 1.30
C HIS A 90 -10.96 -6.51 0.15
N MET A 91 -10.37 -5.53 -0.50
CA MET A 91 -10.88 -4.86 -1.69
C MET A 91 -9.73 -4.75 -2.69
N ASN A 92 -9.89 -5.36 -3.86
CA ASN A 92 -8.93 -5.23 -4.95
C ASN A 92 -9.38 -4.12 -5.89
N VAL A 93 -8.45 -3.28 -6.31
CA VAL A 93 -8.71 -2.16 -7.20
C VAL A 93 -7.64 -2.10 -8.29
N VAL A 94 -8.07 -1.86 -9.51
CA VAL A 94 -7.20 -1.49 -10.62
C VAL A 94 -7.54 -0.07 -11.00
N LEU A 95 -6.57 0.82 -10.93
CA LEU A 95 -6.70 2.20 -11.37
C LEU A 95 -5.89 2.37 -12.65
N PHE A 96 -6.50 3.01 -13.63
CA PHE A 96 -5.81 3.51 -14.81
C PHE A 96 -5.90 5.04 -14.85
N ALA A 97 -4.76 5.69 -14.84
CA ALA A 97 -4.64 7.14 -14.87
C ALA A 97 -3.57 7.57 -15.90
N PRO A 98 -3.60 8.80 -16.43
CA PRO A 98 -2.60 9.27 -17.38
C PRO A 98 -1.16 9.14 -16.88
N GLU A 99 -0.95 9.22 -15.56
CA GLU A 99 0.33 9.06 -14.90
C GLU A 99 0.93 7.65 -15.05
N ASP A 100 0.09 6.64 -15.31
CA ASP A 100 0.54 5.25 -15.48
C ASP A 100 1.35 5.02 -16.76
N LEU A 101 1.32 5.96 -17.70
CA LEU A 101 2.26 5.99 -18.84
C LEU A 101 3.73 6.05 -18.37
N GLN A 102 3.98 6.49 -17.14
CA GLN A 102 5.30 6.44 -16.52
C GLN A 102 5.79 5.00 -16.24
N LEU A 103 4.92 4.00 -16.25
CA LEU A 103 5.34 2.60 -16.18
C LEU A 103 6.25 2.22 -17.36
N ILE A 104 5.97 2.77 -18.53
CA ILE A 104 6.74 2.52 -19.75
C ILE A 104 7.98 3.44 -19.79
N LYS A 105 7.77 4.74 -19.58
CA LYS A 105 8.81 5.78 -19.74
C LYS A 105 9.66 5.99 -18.49
N GLY A 106 9.19 5.56 -17.32
CA GLY A 106 9.80 5.81 -16.02
C GLY A 106 10.87 4.80 -15.61
N SER A 107 11.32 4.94 -14.37
CA SER A 107 12.41 4.15 -13.81
C SER A 107 12.01 2.69 -13.50
N PRO A 108 12.98 1.75 -13.45
CA PRO A 108 12.73 0.39 -12.98
C PRO A 108 12.12 0.31 -11.57
N ALA A 109 12.37 1.31 -10.72
CA ALA A 109 11.78 1.39 -9.39
C ALA A 109 10.25 1.59 -9.45
N GLY A 110 9.76 2.39 -10.42
CA GLY A 110 8.32 2.56 -10.67
C GLY A 110 7.65 1.24 -11.06
N ARG A 111 8.26 0.49 -11.98
CA ARG A 111 7.75 -0.82 -12.40
C ARG A 111 7.73 -1.84 -11.27
N ARG A 112 8.78 -1.90 -10.45
CA ARG A 112 8.79 -2.77 -9.26
C ARG A 112 7.69 -2.40 -8.28
N LYS A 113 7.51 -1.10 -8.01
CA LYS A 113 6.45 -0.61 -7.12
C LYS A 113 5.05 -0.98 -7.64
N PHE A 114 4.82 -0.91 -8.93
CA PHE A 114 3.56 -1.34 -9.54
C PHE A 114 3.31 -2.83 -9.28
N ILE A 115 4.27 -3.71 -9.59
CA ILE A 115 4.18 -5.15 -9.31
C ILE A 115 3.94 -5.40 -7.81
N ASP A 116 4.64 -4.68 -6.93
CA ASP A 116 4.48 -4.84 -5.48
C ASP A 116 3.07 -4.45 -5.00
N ILE A 117 2.43 -3.48 -5.65
CA ILE A 117 1.05 -3.08 -5.36
C ILE A 117 0.08 -4.18 -5.81
N GLU A 118 0.22 -4.65 -7.04
CA GLU A 118 -0.69 -5.65 -7.62
C GLU A 118 -0.58 -6.99 -6.89
N LEU A 119 0.62 -7.52 -6.73
CA LEU A 119 0.83 -8.76 -5.97
C LEU A 119 0.40 -8.63 -4.51
N GLY A 120 0.61 -7.45 -3.93
CA GLY A 120 0.22 -7.18 -2.55
C GLY A 120 -1.28 -7.26 -2.30
N GLN A 121 -2.11 -6.90 -3.28
CA GLN A 121 -3.56 -7.04 -3.20
C GLN A 121 -4.00 -8.51 -3.29
N MET A 122 -3.32 -9.29 -4.11
CA MET A 122 -3.70 -10.69 -4.41
C MET A 122 -3.12 -11.69 -3.44
N LYS A 123 -1.91 -11.44 -2.93
CA LYS A 123 -1.13 -12.40 -2.12
C LYS A 123 -0.73 -11.76 -0.77
N PRO A 124 -1.47 -11.96 0.34
CA PRO A 124 -1.12 -11.38 1.65
C PRO A 124 0.28 -11.79 2.16
N LEU A 125 0.72 -13.02 1.82
CA LEU A 125 2.06 -13.51 2.17
C LEU A 125 3.16 -12.70 1.47
N TYR A 126 2.92 -12.28 0.22
CA TYR A 126 3.86 -11.41 -0.51
C TYR A 126 4.13 -10.11 0.23
N LEU A 127 3.08 -9.44 0.74
CA LEU A 127 3.22 -8.21 1.52
C LEU A 127 4.03 -8.42 2.79
N SER A 128 3.80 -9.55 3.47
CA SER A 128 4.56 -9.89 4.67
C SER A 128 6.04 -10.09 4.36
N ASP A 129 6.36 -10.91 3.34
CA ASP A 129 7.73 -11.20 2.93
C ASP A 129 8.45 -9.94 2.42
N LEU A 130 7.78 -9.13 1.61
CA LEU A 130 8.32 -7.85 1.13
C LEU A 130 8.60 -6.88 2.28
N SER A 131 7.72 -6.82 3.27
CA SER A 131 7.92 -5.98 4.45
C SER A 131 9.14 -6.43 5.27
N GLN A 132 9.29 -7.75 5.49
CA GLN A 132 10.44 -8.31 6.20
C GLN A 132 11.74 -8.08 5.42
N TYR A 133 11.73 -8.33 4.11
CA TYR A 133 12.87 -8.06 3.25
C TYR A 133 13.33 -6.59 3.35
N ASN A 134 12.40 -5.65 3.21
CA ASN A 134 12.72 -4.23 3.29
C ASN A 134 13.22 -3.81 4.69
N HIS A 135 12.68 -4.43 5.75
CA HIS A 135 13.12 -4.17 7.12
C HIS A 135 14.58 -4.59 7.33
N VAL A 136 14.90 -5.84 6.96
CA VAL A 136 16.27 -6.38 7.11
C VAL A 136 17.25 -5.62 6.19
N LEU A 137 16.83 -5.29 4.95
CA LEU A 137 17.64 -4.49 4.03
C LEU A 137 17.99 -3.12 4.63
N LYS A 138 17.02 -2.46 5.25
CA LYS A 138 17.25 -1.18 5.94
C LYS A 138 18.21 -1.33 7.12
N GLN A 139 18.04 -2.37 7.93
CA GLN A 139 18.95 -2.66 9.05
C GLN A 139 20.37 -2.90 8.56
N ARG A 140 20.53 -3.76 7.55
CA ARG A 140 21.85 -4.06 6.96
C ARG A 140 22.53 -2.81 6.41
N ASN A 141 21.83 -2.02 5.62
CA ASN A 141 22.37 -0.79 5.04
C ASN A 141 22.72 0.24 6.13
N SER A 142 21.91 0.36 7.17
CA SER A 142 22.20 1.25 8.31
C SER A 142 23.43 0.76 9.09
N TYR A 143 23.54 -0.55 9.31
CA TYR A 143 24.69 -1.15 9.99
C TYR A 143 25.98 -0.89 9.24
N LEU A 144 26.00 -1.18 7.92
CA LEU A 144 27.18 -0.94 7.08
C LEU A 144 27.61 0.53 6.99
N LYS A 145 26.62 1.44 7.07
CA LYS A 145 26.90 2.89 6.97
C LYS A 145 27.42 3.50 8.27
N ASN A 146 26.94 3.01 9.42
CA ASN A 146 27.12 3.70 10.70
C ASN A 146 28.09 2.97 11.65
N SER A 147 28.51 1.74 11.33
CA SER A 147 29.42 0.98 12.18
C SER A 147 30.87 1.27 11.82
N GLU A 148 31.67 1.69 12.78
CA GLU A 148 33.13 1.86 12.64
C GLU A 148 33.84 0.51 12.48
N LYS A 149 33.33 -0.53 13.11
CA LYS A 149 33.84 -1.91 13.00
C LYS A 149 32.69 -2.84 12.66
N ILE A 150 32.87 -3.60 11.59
CA ILE A 150 31.88 -4.55 11.11
C ILE A 150 32.11 -5.90 11.76
N ASP A 151 31.09 -6.41 12.46
CA ASP A 151 31.05 -7.79 12.93
C ASP A 151 30.55 -8.68 11.77
N ALA A 152 31.42 -9.57 11.31
CA ALA A 152 31.14 -10.48 10.19
C ALA A 152 29.99 -11.45 10.53
N THR A 153 29.92 -11.95 11.77
CA THR A 153 28.86 -12.87 12.22
C THR A 153 27.48 -12.21 12.17
N PHE A 154 27.39 -10.96 12.67
CA PHE A 154 26.13 -10.24 12.60
C PHE A 154 25.71 -9.91 11.17
N LEU A 155 26.64 -9.57 10.30
CA LEU A 155 26.39 -9.32 8.90
C LEU A 155 25.89 -10.58 8.18
N GLU A 156 26.49 -11.75 8.47
CA GLU A 156 26.08 -13.05 7.91
C GLU A 156 24.63 -13.40 8.29
N VAL A 157 24.21 -13.11 9.54
CA VAL A 157 22.82 -13.29 9.97
C VAL A 157 21.87 -12.40 9.14
N LEU A 158 22.20 -11.12 8.93
CA LEU A 158 21.38 -10.23 8.12
C LEU A 158 21.34 -10.67 6.66
N ASP A 159 22.45 -11.14 6.08
CA ASP A 159 22.54 -11.62 4.70
C ASP A 159 21.71 -12.91 4.51
N SER A 160 21.76 -13.83 5.46
CA SER A 160 20.93 -15.04 5.48
C SER A 160 19.43 -14.72 5.51
N GLN A 161 19.02 -13.77 6.34
CA GLN A 161 17.63 -13.31 6.39
C GLN A 161 17.20 -12.63 5.08
N LEU A 162 18.07 -11.79 4.50
CA LEU A 162 17.80 -11.16 3.19
C LEU A 162 17.64 -12.20 2.09
N ALA A 163 18.51 -13.20 2.03
CA ALA A 163 18.41 -14.29 1.05
C ALA A 163 17.09 -15.07 1.22
N SER A 164 16.71 -15.37 2.45
CA SER A 164 15.47 -16.10 2.76
C SER A 164 14.21 -15.30 2.35
N PHE A 165 14.07 -14.05 2.77
CA PHE A 165 12.91 -13.23 2.39
C PHE A 165 12.94 -12.86 0.90
N GLY A 166 14.13 -12.55 0.36
CA GLY A 166 14.32 -12.18 -1.04
C GLY A 166 13.94 -13.30 -1.99
N SER A 167 14.32 -14.54 -1.70
CA SER A 167 13.95 -15.70 -2.53
C SER A 167 12.43 -15.90 -2.59
N ARG A 168 11.71 -15.72 -1.47
CA ARG A 168 10.25 -15.79 -1.46
C ARG A 168 9.59 -14.67 -2.27
N VAL A 169 10.09 -13.42 -2.13
CA VAL A 169 9.63 -12.29 -2.94
C VAL A 169 9.83 -12.54 -4.44
N ILE A 170 11.00 -13.09 -4.83
CA ILE A 170 11.28 -13.44 -6.23
C ILE A 170 10.34 -14.55 -6.70
N HIS A 171 10.15 -15.58 -5.92
CA HIS A 171 9.26 -16.70 -6.26
C HIS A 171 7.83 -16.21 -6.54
N HIS A 172 7.27 -15.38 -5.66
CA HIS A 172 5.95 -14.79 -5.87
C HIS A 172 5.82 -13.92 -7.13
N ARG A 173 6.93 -13.34 -7.61
CA ARG A 173 6.93 -12.53 -8.83
C ARG A 173 7.06 -13.36 -10.11
N LEU A 174 7.50 -14.60 -10.02
CA LEU A 174 7.67 -15.52 -11.15
C LEU A 174 6.43 -16.38 -11.41
N GLU A 175 5.56 -16.53 -10.43
CA GLU A 175 4.25 -17.18 -10.54
C GLU A 175 3.20 -16.26 -11.19
#